data_10716a3e761b5fb147c9f35a11b28533
#
_entry.id   10716a3e761b5fb147c9f35a11b28533
#
_cell.length_a   1.000
_cell.length_b   1.000
_cell.length_c   1.000
_cell.angle_alpha   90.00
_cell.angle_beta   90.00
_cell.angle_gamma   90.00
#
_symmetry.space_group_name_H-M   'P 1'
#
loop_
_entity.id
_entity.type
_entity.pdbx_description
1 polymer ?
#
loop_
_entity_poly.entity_id
_entity_poly.type
_entity_poly.pdbx_seq_one_letter_code
_entity_poly.pdbx_strand_id
1 'polypeptide(L)'
;MAKDCIGDIICFEENNTANIIIQVLRFIIILLPLIIGMTIGALYGGKWNDPKYKNLKKSAYNPPNYVFGIVWPVLYILIGSIYSYALYDSKCIPDSISKCGTNVHFKELRYWIIPTLALLFNFMYIPIFFGENGLLNGLIIIILSLVFAILTLLQFALQSNYYSYTRIFAILALVPYIIWLSFATYLSYDLYMLNK
;
A
#
# COMPACT_ATOMS: atom_id res chain seq x y z
N MET A 1 16.43 22.16 24.57
CA MET A 1 15.73 22.35 23.28
C MET A 1 16.03 21.11 22.45
N ALA A 2 15.02 20.30 22.20
CA ALA A 2 15.16 19.10 21.39
C ALA A 2 15.21 19.52 19.92
N LYS A 3 16.29 19.16 19.20
CA LYS A 3 16.40 19.36 17.77
C LYS A 3 15.78 18.15 17.08
N ASP A 4 14.66 18.35 16.41
CA ASP A 4 14.10 17.33 15.51
C ASP A 4 14.85 17.38 14.18
N CYS A 5 15.67 16.34 13.93
CA CYS A 5 16.45 16.23 12.71
C CYS A 5 15.77 15.31 11.71
N ILE A 6 15.59 15.76 10.48
CA ILE A 6 15.25 14.88 9.33
C ILE A 6 16.56 14.50 8.65
N GLY A 7 17.14 13.34 9.05
CA GLY A 7 18.42 12.86 8.56
C GLY A 7 19.61 13.70 9.03
N ASP A 8 20.80 13.27 8.63
CA ASP A 8 22.05 13.93 9.01
C ASP A 8 22.24 15.35 8.44
N ILE A 9 21.32 15.82 7.60
CA ILE A 9 21.48 17.04 6.80
C ILE A 9 20.53 18.17 7.22
N ILE A 10 19.37 17.87 7.82
CA ILE A 10 18.38 18.89 8.13
C ILE A 10 17.90 18.72 9.57
N CYS A 11 18.56 19.40 10.49
CA CYS A 11 18.05 19.62 11.85
C CYS A 11 17.15 20.86 11.82
N PHE A 12 15.87 20.71 12.10
CA PHE A 12 14.99 21.85 12.31
C PHE A 12 15.13 22.32 13.76
N GLU A 13 15.56 23.53 13.94
CA GLU A 13 15.23 24.28 15.15
C GLU A 13 13.71 24.32 15.26
N GLU A 14 13.20 24.30 16.47
CA GLU A 14 11.77 24.25 16.84
C GLU A 14 10.95 25.34 16.11
N ASN A 15 10.83 25.21 14.79
CA ASN A 15 10.02 26.09 13.96
C ASN A 15 8.66 25.41 13.78
N ASN A 16 7.67 25.92 14.49
CA ASN A 16 6.31 25.42 14.52
C ASN A 16 5.73 25.23 13.09
N THR A 17 6.11 26.06 12.14
CA THR A 17 5.69 26.00 10.74
C THR A 17 6.23 24.77 10.00
N ALA A 18 7.51 24.43 10.19
CA ALA A 18 8.11 23.25 9.55
C ALA A 18 7.49 21.95 10.06
N ASN A 19 7.21 21.87 11.35
CA ASN A 19 6.54 20.74 11.97
C ASN A 19 5.11 20.58 11.43
N ILE A 20 4.37 21.67 11.23
CA ILE A 20 3.03 21.63 10.63
C ILE A 20 3.09 21.10 9.19
N ILE A 21 4.03 21.58 8.37
CA ILE A 21 4.20 21.12 6.98
C ILE A 21 4.49 19.62 6.93
N ILE A 22 5.39 19.14 7.78
CA ILE A 22 5.72 17.70 7.86
C ILE A 22 4.50 16.88 8.25
N GLN A 23 3.72 17.31 9.24
CA GLN A 23 2.51 16.61 9.65
C GLN A 23 1.46 16.58 8.53
N VAL A 24 1.28 17.67 7.81
CA VAL A 24 0.39 17.73 6.64
C VAL A 24 0.86 16.76 5.55
N LEU A 25 2.15 16.72 5.22
CA LEU A 25 2.71 15.79 4.24
C LEU A 25 2.53 14.33 4.66
N ARG A 26 2.74 14.01 5.93
CA ARG A 26 2.48 12.67 6.47
C ARG A 26 1.02 12.27 6.28
N PHE A 27 0.11 13.17 6.59
CA PHE A 27 -1.33 12.93 6.44
C PHE A 27 -1.73 12.72 4.97
N ILE A 28 -1.17 13.51 4.06
CA ILE A 28 -1.37 13.33 2.61
C ILE A 28 -0.91 11.95 2.16
N ILE A 29 0.27 11.50 2.58
CA ILE A 29 0.82 10.17 2.21
C ILE A 29 -0.07 9.04 2.76
N ILE A 30 -0.60 9.18 3.97
CA ILE A 30 -1.52 8.19 4.55
C ILE A 30 -2.79 8.06 3.69
N LEU A 31 -3.35 9.17 3.25
CA LEU A 31 -4.62 9.17 2.51
C LEU A 31 -4.46 8.93 1.00
N LEU A 32 -3.26 9.10 0.45
CA LEU A 32 -3.04 9.01 -1.00
C LEU A 32 -3.49 7.68 -1.61
N PRO A 33 -3.12 6.49 -1.08
CA PRO A 33 -3.60 5.22 -1.62
C PRO A 33 -5.12 5.08 -1.53
N LEU A 34 -5.72 5.57 -0.45
CA LEU A 34 -7.17 5.57 -0.26
C LEU A 34 -7.86 6.44 -1.33
N ILE A 35 -7.42 7.67 -1.50
CA ILE A 35 -8.02 8.61 -2.47
C ILE A 35 -7.94 8.03 -3.89
N ILE A 36 -6.78 7.53 -4.30
CA ILE A 36 -6.59 6.95 -5.63
C ILE A 36 -7.48 5.72 -5.80
N GLY A 37 -7.45 4.78 -4.86
CA GLY A 37 -8.24 3.55 -4.93
C GLY A 37 -9.73 3.80 -4.94
N MET A 38 -10.23 4.72 -4.10
CA MET A 38 -11.64 5.09 -4.07
C MET A 38 -12.08 5.83 -5.34
N THR A 39 -11.22 6.68 -5.91
CA THR A 39 -11.50 7.37 -7.18
C THR A 39 -11.64 6.35 -8.31
N ILE A 40 -10.72 5.39 -8.44
CA ILE A 40 -10.80 4.33 -9.43
C ILE A 40 -12.07 3.49 -9.22
N GLY A 41 -12.34 3.10 -7.99
CA GLY A 41 -13.56 2.36 -7.63
C GLY A 41 -14.84 3.11 -8.02
N ALA A 42 -14.89 4.42 -7.84
CA ALA A 42 -16.03 5.25 -8.23
C ALA A 42 -16.16 5.38 -9.75
N LEU A 43 -15.05 5.59 -10.47
CA LEU A 43 -15.05 5.70 -11.93
C LEU A 43 -15.55 4.42 -12.62
N TYR A 44 -15.24 3.27 -12.06
CA TYR A 44 -15.65 1.96 -12.58
C TYR A 44 -16.87 1.36 -11.88
N GLY A 45 -17.43 2.05 -10.89
CA GLY A 45 -18.54 1.55 -10.05
C GLY A 45 -19.76 1.06 -10.86
N GLY A 46 -20.10 1.76 -11.94
CA GLY A 46 -21.18 1.37 -12.85
C GLY A 46 -20.94 0.05 -13.60
N LYS A 47 -19.70 -0.31 -13.85
CA LYS A 47 -19.31 -1.54 -14.57
C LYS A 47 -19.67 -2.81 -13.81
N TRP A 48 -19.74 -2.78 -12.49
CA TRP A 48 -20.16 -3.90 -11.67
C TRP A 48 -21.63 -4.27 -11.87
N ASN A 49 -22.43 -3.33 -12.41
CA ASN A 49 -23.84 -3.54 -12.76
C ASN A 49 -24.04 -3.94 -14.23
N ASP A 50 -22.97 -3.94 -15.05
CA ASP A 50 -23.01 -4.33 -16.43
C ASP A 50 -23.49 -5.80 -16.56
N PRO A 51 -24.42 -6.11 -17.47
CA PRO A 51 -24.86 -7.50 -17.74
C PRO A 51 -23.69 -8.45 -18.04
N LYS A 52 -22.64 -7.98 -18.72
CA LYS A 52 -21.44 -8.77 -18.99
C LYS A 52 -20.79 -9.28 -17.70
N TYR A 53 -20.69 -8.44 -16.66
CA TYR A 53 -20.13 -8.86 -15.38
C TYR A 53 -21.12 -9.68 -14.54
N LYS A 54 -22.41 -9.31 -14.55
CA LYS A 54 -23.44 -10.02 -13.78
C LYS A 54 -23.63 -11.46 -14.22
N ASN A 55 -23.48 -11.72 -15.53
CA ASN A 55 -23.65 -13.04 -16.13
C ASN A 55 -22.42 -13.95 -15.96
N LEU A 56 -21.30 -13.44 -15.47
CA LEU A 56 -20.13 -14.27 -15.18
C LEU A 56 -20.44 -15.28 -14.07
N LYS A 57 -20.00 -16.50 -14.28
CA LYS A 57 -20.00 -17.53 -13.23
C LYS A 57 -18.97 -17.15 -12.19
N LYS A 58 -19.40 -16.97 -10.95
CA LYS A 58 -18.56 -16.55 -9.84
C LYS A 58 -18.24 -17.72 -8.94
N SER A 59 -17.10 -17.62 -8.24
CA SER A 59 -16.71 -18.55 -7.20
C SER A 59 -17.79 -18.67 -6.12
N ALA A 60 -17.98 -19.88 -5.58
CA ALA A 60 -18.82 -20.11 -4.41
C ALA A 60 -18.34 -19.31 -3.17
N TYR A 61 -17.05 -18.93 -3.13
CA TYR A 61 -16.45 -18.14 -2.06
C TYR A 61 -16.49 -16.64 -2.33
N ASN A 62 -17.13 -16.18 -3.43
CA ASN A 62 -17.16 -14.76 -3.75
C ASN A 62 -17.97 -13.99 -2.70
N PRO A 63 -17.34 -13.06 -1.94
CA PRO A 63 -18.05 -12.33 -0.91
C PRO A 63 -19.03 -11.32 -1.52
N PRO A 64 -20.02 -10.86 -0.75
CA PRO A 64 -20.89 -9.76 -1.16
C PRO A 64 -20.08 -8.49 -1.50
N ASN A 65 -20.56 -7.72 -2.47
CA ASN A 65 -19.84 -6.55 -2.99
C ASN A 65 -19.46 -5.50 -1.91
N TYR A 66 -20.29 -5.36 -0.87
CA TYR A 66 -20.00 -4.41 0.22
C TYR A 66 -18.72 -4.75 1.00
N VAL A 67 -18.34 -6.04 1.05
CA VAL A 67 -17.11 -6.48 1.73
C VAL A 67 -15.88 -5.85 1.08
N PHE A 68 -15.83 -5.82 -0.26
CA PHE A 68 -14.76 -5.12 -0.98
C PHE A 68 -14.73 -3.62 -0.67
N GLY A 69 -15.92 -3.00 -0.57
CA GLY A 69 -16.06 -1.58 -0.23
C GLY A 69 -15.60 -1.21 1.19
N ILE A 70 -15.55 -2.18 2.10
CA ILE A 70 -15.05 -1.97 3.47
C ILE A 70 -13.57 -2.32 3.57
N VAL A 71 -13.17 -3.46 3.02
CA VAL A 71 -11.81 -3.99 3.22
C VAL A 71 -10.76 -3.14 2.49
N TRP A 72 -10.99 -2.77 1.24
CA TRP A 72 -10.02 -1.98 0.47
C TRP A 72 -9.68 -0.63 1.10
N PRO A 73 -10.64 0.21 1.54
CA PRO A 73 -10.33 1.44 2.25
C PRO A 73 -9.47 1.24 3.50
N VAL A 74 -9.76 0.23 4.30
CA VAL A 74 -8.97 -0.08 5.50
C VAL A 74 -7.54 -0.45 5.12
N LEU A 75 -7.36 -1.31 4.12
CA LEU A 75 -6.04 -1.73 3.65
C LEU A 75 -5.25 -0.56 3.05
N TYR A 76 -5.87 0.34 2.30
CA TYR A 76 -5.21 1.52 1.75
C TYR A 76 -4.72 2.48 2.85
N ILE A 77 -5.50 2.65 3.92
CA ILE A 77 -5.07 3.44 5.09
C ILE A 77 -3.87 2.77 5.78
N LEU A 78 -3.90 1.45 5.96
CA LEU A 78 -2.78 0.72 6.56
C LEU A 78 -1.49 0.86 5.72
N ILE A 79 -1.59 0.69 4.39
CA ILE A 79 -0.45 0.86 3.48
C ILE A 79 0.07 2.30 3.50
N GLY A 80 -0.81 3.29 3.41
CA GLY A 80 -0.41 4.70 3.49
C GLY A 80 0.24 5.04 4.83
N SER A 81 -0.25 4.46 5.93
CA SER A 81 0.30 4.66 7.26
C SER A 81 1.72 4.12 7.38
N ILE A 82 2.00 2.89 6.89
CA ILE A 82 3.37 2.35 6.93
C ILE A 82 4.30 3.11 5.98
N TYR A 83 3.82 3.55 4.81
CA TYR A 83 4.63 4.34 3.89
C TYR A 83 5.00 5.70 4.49
N SER A 84 4.02 6.39 5.10
CA SER A 84 4.27 7.64 5.82
C SER A 84 5.23 7.42 6.99
N TYR A 85 5.03 6.36 7.76
CA TYR A 85 5.89 6.05 8.89
C TYR A 85 7.34 5.76 8.45
N ALA A 86 7.53 4.92 7.44
CA ALA A 86 8.86 4.56 6.93
C ALA A 86 9.61 5.79 6.37
N LEU A 87 8.89 6.70 5.71
CA LEU A 87 9.50 7.91 5.14
C LEU A 87 9.91 8.92 6.22
N TYR A 88 9.15 9.02 7.31
CA TYR A 88 9.33 10.04 8.35
C TYR A 88 9.77 9.48 9.71
N ASP A 89 10.11 8.18 9.79
CA ASP A 89 10.63 7.59 11.03
C ASP A 89 12.05 8.08 11.29
N SER A 90 12.15 9.12 12.09
CA SER A 90 13.42 9.76 12.48
C SER A 90 13.49 9.96 13.99
N LYS A 91 13.20 8.93 14.79
CA LYS A 91 13.45 9.04 16.22
C LYS A 91 14.93 8.81 16.51
N CYS A 92 15.64 9.92 16.73
CA CYS A 92 16.91 9.90 17.44
C CYS A 92 16.65 9.50 18.89
N ILE A 93 17.23 8.40 19.35
CA ILE A 93 17.26 8.07 20.78
C ILE A 93 18.25 9.02 21.43
N PRO A 94 17.85 9.83 22.45
CA PRO A 94 18.68 10.93 22.99
C PRO A 94 20.02 10.50 23.59
N ASP A 95 20.21 9.24 23.96
CA ASP A 95 21.34 8.78 24.78
C ASP A 95 22.55 8.20 24.02
N SER A 96 22.54 8.19 22.70
CA SER A 96 23.73 7.80 21.97
C SER A 96 23.98 8.71 20.78
N ILE A 97 24.97 9.57 20.94
CA ILE A 97 25.47 10.56 19.97
C ILE A 97 25.82 9.93 18.59
N SER A 98 25.88 8.62 18.49
CA SER A 98 26.29 7.91 17.27
C SER A 98 25.23 7.06 16.59
N LYS A 99 23.99 7.00 17.10
CA LYS A 99 22.95 6.14 16.53
C LYS A 99 21.61 6.84 16.49
N CYS A 100 21.50 7.88 15.69
CA CYS A 100 20.22 8.20 15.10
C CYS A 100 19.86 7.02 14.19
N GLY A 101 19.02 6.11 14.69
CA GLY A 101 18.53 4.96 13.95
C GLY A 101 17.49 5.37 12.91
N THR A 102 17.88 6.33 12.06
CA THR A 102 17.08 6.65 10.88
C THR A 102 17.17 5.46 9.95
N ASN A 103 16.04 4.99 9.47
CA ASN A 103 15.99 4.10 8.31
C ASN A 103 16.51 4.89 7.09
N VAL A 104 17.82 5.13 7.04
CA VAL A 104 18.51 5.89 5.99
C VAL A 104 18.12 5.37 4.61
N HIS A 105 17.88 4.05 4.52
CA HIS A 105 17.47 3.39 3.29
C HIS A 105 16.16 3.94 2.70
N PHE A 106 15.15 4.20 3.51
CA PHE A 106 13.85 4.70 2.99
C PHE A 106 13.86 6.17 2.53
N LYS A 107 14.96 6.88 2.66
CA LYS A 107 15.16 8.22 2.09
C LYS A 107 15.60 8.18 0.62
N GLU A 108 16.15 7.05 0.16
CA GLU A 108 16.59 6.90 -1.22
C GLU A 108 15.44 6.45 -2.12
N LEU A 109 15.22 7.15 -3.22
CA LEU A 109 14.13 6.89 -4.17
C LEU A 109 14.10 5.42 -4.66
N ARG A 110 15.27 4.79 -4.79
CA ARG A 110 15.38 3.40 -5.25
C ARG A 110 14.60 2.40 -4.39
N TYR A 111 14.48 2.67 -3.09
CA TYR A 111 13.73 1.79 -2.19
C TYR A 111 12.22 1.93 -2.29
N TRP A 112 11.73 2.95 -3.02
CA TRP A 112 10.31 3.17 -3.25
C TRP A 112 9.82 2.58 -4.57
N ILE A 113 10.71 2.03 -5.42
CA ILE A 113 10.33 1.41 -6.69
C ILE A 113 9.39 0.22 -6.45
N ILE A 114 9.79 -0.73 -5.59
CA ILE A 114 8.99 -1.94 -5.30
C ILE A 114 7.64 -1.58 -4.65
N PRO A 115 7.59 -0.78 -3.56
CA PRO A 115 6.32 -0.35 -2.97
C PRO A 115 5.39 0.39 -3.93
N THR A 116 5.95 1.24 -4.79
CA THR A 116 5.16 1.96 -5.79
C THR A 116 4.59 1.03 -6.86
N LEU A 117 5.37 0.06 -7.34
CA LEU A 117 4.90 -0.95 -8.30
C LEU A 117 3.79 -1.83 -7.70
N ALA A 118 3.90 -2.21 -6.41
CA ALA A 118 2.84 -2.96 -5.72
C ALA A 118 1.50 -2.23 -5.77
N LEU A 119 1.48 -0.93 -5.45
CA LEU A 119 0.28 -0.10 -5.51
C LEU A 119 -0.17 0.17 -6.94
N LEU A 120 0.76 0.41 -7.86
CA LEU A 120 0.44 0.67 -9.27
C LEU A 120 -0.31 -0.52 -9.87
N PHE A 121 0.20 -1.75 -9.73
CA PHE A 121 -0.49 -2.93 -10.21
C PHE A 121 -1.84 -3.14 -9.51
N ASN A 122 -1.92 -2.84 -8.22
CA ASN A 122 -3.18 -2.91 -7.50
C ASN A 122 -4.23 -1.94 -8.08
N PHE A 123 -3.86 -0.69 -8.32
CA PHE A 123 -4.75 0.31 -8.92
C PHE A 123 -5.13 0.00 -10.36
N MET A 124 -4.24 -0.63 -11.12
CA MET A 124 -4.48 -1.03 -12.51
C MET A 124 -5.44 -2.22 -12.61
N TYR A 125 -5.69 -2.96 -11.53
CA TYR A 125 -6.54 -4.16 -11.57
C TYR A 125 -7.94 -3.85 -12.12
N ILE A 126 -8.66 -2.89 -11.55
CA ILE A 126 -10.05 -2.58 -11.96
C ILE A 126 -10.11 -2.07 -13.40
N PRO A 127 -9.31 -1.08 -13.85
CA PRO A 127 -9.30 -0.64 -15.24
C PRO A 127 -9.03 -1.77 -16.23
N ILE A 128 -8.07 -2.63 -15.96
CA ILE A 128 -7.67 -3.74 -16.84
C ILE A 128 -8.72 -4.85 -16.83
N PHE A 129 -9.28 -5.17 -15.67
CA PHE A 129 -10.33 -6.17 -15.53
C PHE A 129 -11.58 -5.85 -16.37
N PHE A 130 -11.95 -4.59 -16.49
CA PHE A 130 -13.07 -4.15 -17.33
C PHE A 130 -12.67 -3.80 -18.78
N GLY A 131 -11.41 -4.03 -19.16
CA GLY A 131 -10.91 -3.89 -20.52
C GLY A 131 -11.07 -5.13 -21.39
N GLU A 132 -10.37 -5.13 -22.54
CA GLU A 132 -10.31 -6.29 -23.44
C GLU A 132 -9.55 -7.45 -22.78
N ASN A 133 -10.04 -8.68 -22.96
CA ASN A 133 -9.52 -9.89 -22.31
C ASN A 133 -9.34 -9.71 -20.77
N GLY A 134 -10.26 -8.94 -20.16
CA GLY A 134 -10.11 -8.46 -18.79
C GLY A 134 -9.98 -9.54 -17.73
N LEU A 135 -10.59 -10.72 -17.94
CA LEU A 135 -10.46 -11.86 -16.99
C LEU A 135 -9.00 -12.35 -16.90
N LEU A 136 -8.34 -12.57 -18.03
CA LEU A 136 -6.95 -13.03 -18.05
C LEU A 136 -6.00 -11.90 -17.64
N ASN A 137 -6.16 -10.73 -18.23
CA ASN A 137 -5.29 -9.59 -17.97
C ASN A 137 -5.41 -9.12 -16.51
N GLY A 138 -6.63 -9.11 -15.96
CA GLY A 138 -6.86 -8.82 -14.55
C GLY A 138 -6.20 -9.84 -13.63
N LEU A 139 -6.26 -11.13 -13.97
CA LEU A 139 -5.57 -12.18 -13.22
C LEU A 139 -4.05 -11.95 -13.21
N ILE A 140 -3.45 -11.62 -14.35
CA ILE A 140 -2.02 -11.35 -14.45
C ILE A 140 -1.64 -10.15 -13.57
N ILE A 141 -2.40 -9.07 -13.65
CA ILE A 141 -2.13 -7.84 -12.89
C ILE A 141 -2.25 -8.06 -11.38
N ILE A 142 -3.25 -8.80 -10.90
CA ILE A 142 -3.40 -9.05 -9.46
C ILE A 142 -2.28 -9.97 -8.93
N ILE A 143 -1.81 -10.93 -9.74
CA ILE A 143 -0.64 -11.75 -9.41
C ILE A 143 0.61 -10.86 -9.29
N LEU A 144 0.83 -9.95 -10.23
CA LEU A 144 1.95 -9.00 -10.15
C LEU A 144 1.84 -8.12 -8.91
N SER A 145 0.66 -7.60 -8.60
CA SER A 145 0.41 -6.84 -7.37
C SER A 145 0.77 -7.65 -6.12
N LEU A 146 0.37 -8.93 -6.05
CA LEU A 146 0.68 -9.82 -4.94
C LEU A 146 2.19 -10.06 -4.80
N VAL A 147 2.88 -10.34 -5.90
CA VAL A 147 4.35 -10.54 -5.89
C VAL A 147 5.05 -9.29 -5.37
N PHE A 148 4.70 -8.11 -5.90
CA PHE A 148 5.33 -6.86 -5.45
C PHE A 148 4.94 -6.47 -4.03
N ALA A 149 3.74 -6.84 -3.55
CA ALA A 149 3.35 -6.66 -2.15
C ALA A 149 4.20 -7.51 -1.20
N ILE A 150 4.47 -8.76 -1.57
CA ILE A 150 5.37 -9.65 -0.80
C ILE A 150 6.79 -9.09 -0.81
N LEU A 151 7.30 -8.66 -1.96
CA LEU A 151 8.62 -8.03 -2.05
C LEU A 151 8.71 -6.74 -1.22
N THR A 152 7.62 -5.96 -1.17
CA THR A 152 7.53 -4.77 -0.31
C THR A 152 7.65 -5.15 1.16
N LEU A 153 6.90 -6.15 1.62
CA LEU A 153 7.00 -6.64 3.00
C LEU A 153 8.42 -7.10 3.34
N LEU A 154 9.03 -7.88 2.46
CA LEU A 154 10.40 -8.36 2.65
C LEU A 154 11.40 -7.20 2.70
N GLN A 155 11.26 -6.23 1.82
CA GLN A 155 12.10 -5.03 1.80
C GLN A 155 11.98 -4.26 3.11
N PHE A 156 10.76 -3.96 3.58
CA PHE A 156 10.55 -3.26 4.85
C PHE A 156 11.07 -4.07 6.05
N ALA A 157 10.87 -5.38 6.05
CA ALA A 157 11.30 -6.26 7.13
C ALA A 157 12.82 -6.43 7.20
N LEU A 158 13.50 -6.50 6.04
CA LEU A 158 14.96 -6.76 5.98
C LEU A 158 15.79 -5.48 6.10
N GLN A 159 15.26 -4.34 5.63
CA GLN A 159 15.97 -3.06 5.64
C GLN A 159 15.73 -2.24 6.90
N SER A 160 14.77 -2.64 7.73
CA SER A 160 14.55 -2.00 9.02
C SER A 160 15.63 -2.41 10.01
N ASN A 161 16.16 -1.44 10.79
CA ASN A 161 17.03 -1.75 11.91
C ASN A 161 16.32 -2.65 12.92
N TYR A 162 17.04 -3.53 13.58
CA TYR A 162 16.49 -4.52 14.53
C TYR A 162 15.56 -3.90 15.60
N TYR A 163 15.87 -2.68 16.04
CA TYR A 163 15.08 -1.92 17.02
C TYR A 163 14.08 -0.94 16.39
N SER A 164 13.93 -0.94 15.05
CA SER A 164 13.00 -0.03 14.40
C SER A 164 11.57 -0.58 14.49
N TYR A 165 10.65 0.25 14.93
CA TYR A 165 9.22 -0.03 14.88
C TYR A 165 8.70 -0.19 13.44
N THR A 166 9.42 0.32 12.44
CA THR A 166 9.06 0.19 11.01
C THR A 166 8.82 -1.27 10.63
N ARG A 167 9.66 -2.19 11.11
CA ARG A 167 9.50 -3.63 10.84
C ARG A 167 8.19 -4.17 11.39
N ILE A 168 7.85 -3.83 12.64
CA ILE A 168 6.61 -4.29 13.29
C ILE A 168 5.40 -3.70 12.59
N PHE A 169 5.41 -2.39 12.32
CA PHE A 169 4.32 -1.73 11.62
C PHE A 169 4.17 -2.22 10.18
N ALA A 170 5.28 -2.54 9.47
CA ALA A 170 5.23 -3.14 8.15
C ALA A 170 4.52 -4.51 8.18
N ILE A 171 4.84 -5.35 9.15
CA ILE A 171 4.16 -6.65 9.31
C ILE A 171 2.68 -6.44 9.59
N LEU A 172 2.33 -5.58 10.56
CA LEU A 172 0.93 -5.32 10.94
C LEU A 172 0.10 -4.72 9.80
N ALA A 173 0.70 -3.90 8.94
CA ALA A 173 0.01 -3.25 7.83
C ALA A 173 -0.03 -4.10 6.56
N LEU A 174 1.07 -4.75 6.20
CA LEU A 174 1.21 -5.43 4.91
C LEU A 174 0.78 -6.90 4.95
N VAL A 175 0.83 -7.58 6.09
CA VAL A 175 0.36 -8.97 6.18
C VAL A 175 -1.15 -9.08 5.93
N PRO A 176 -2.03 -8.28 6.56
CA PRO A 176 -3.45 -8.26 6.22
C PRO A 176 -3.71 -7.95 4.74
N TYR A 177 -2.96 -7.02 4.16
CA TYR A 177 -3.04 -6.69 2.74
C TYR A 177 -2.66 -7.88 1.85
N ILE A 178 -1.57 -8.57 2.14
CA ILE A 178 -1.12 -9.75 1.38
C ILE A 178 -2.13 -10.90 1.48
N ILE A 179 -2.69 -11.14 2.67
CA ILE A 179 -3.73 -12.16 2.88
C ILE A 179 -4.96 -11.84 2.02
N TRP A 180 -5.44 -10.60 2.06
CA TRP A 180 -6.57 -10.18 1.24
C TRP A 180 -6.28 -10.23 -0.25
N LEU A 181 -5.08 -9.83 -0.67
CA LEU A 181 -4.65 -9.85 -2.06
C LEU A 181 -4.49 -11.29 -2.59
N SER A 182 -4.03 -12.22 -1.75
CA SER A 182 -3.98 -13.65 -2.06
C SER A 182 -5.39 -14.21 -2.29
N PHE A 183 -6.33 -13.84 -1.44
CA PHE A 183 -7.73 -14.23 -1.60
C PHE A 183 -8.34 -13.60 -2.86
N ALA A 184 -8.09 -12.33 -3.14
CA ALA A 184 -8.56 -11.67 -4.36
C ALA A 184 -7.94 -12.30 -5.63
N THR A 185 -6.69 -12.74 -5.56
CA THR A 185 -6.02 -13.48 -6.64
C THR A 185 -6.70 -14.83 -6.89
N TYR A 186 -7.04 -15.55 -5.83
CA TYR A 186 -7.81 -16.79 -5.93
C TYR A 186 -9.18 -16.57 -6.59
N LEU A 187 -9.91 -15.53 -6.17
CA LEU A 187 -11.21 -15.20 -6.77
C LEU A 187 -11.09 -14.83 -8.26
N SER A 188 -10.03 -14.08 -8.63
CA SER A 188 -9.77 -13.74 -10.03
C SER A 188 -9.39 -14.96 -10.87
N TYR A 189 -8.61 -15.89 -10.31
CA TYR A 189 -8.29 -17.15 -10.96
C TYR A 189 -9.53 -18.01 -11.19
N ASP A 190 -10.35 -18.17 -10.16
CA ASP A 190 -11.58 -18.97 -10.23
C ASP A 190 -12.57 -18.37 -11.24
N LEU A 191 -12.72 -17.03 -11.22
CA LEU A 191 -13.52 -16.31 -12.19
C LEU A 191 -13.04 -16.52 -13.63
N TYR A 192 -11.73 -16.49 -13.88
CA TYR A 192 -11.14 -16.78 -15.19
C TYR A 192 -11.42 -18.22 -15.61
N MET A 193 -11.21 -19.21 -14.72
CA MET A 193 -11.38 -20.62 -15.03
C MET A 193 -12.82 -21.01 -15.32
N LEU A 194 -13.77 -20.38 -14.64
CA LEU A 194 -15.21 -20.65 -14.83
C LEU A 194 -15.81 -20.02 -16.09
N ASN A 195 -15.08 -19.06 -16.72
CA ASN A 195 -15.61 -18.27 -17.85
C ASN A 195 -14.70 -18.26 -19.09
N LYS A 196 -13.65 -19.10 -19.11
CA LYS A 196 -12.78 -19.28 -20.30
C LYS A 196 -13.45 -20.16 -21.35
#